data_7914eccce438f0ac47ef203ec7ce774e
#
_entry.id   7914eccce438f0ac47ef203ec7ce774e
#
_cell.length_a   1.000
_cell.length_b   1.000
_cell.length_c   1.000
_cell.angle_alpha   90.00
_cell.angle_beta   90.00
_cell.angle_gamma   90.00
#
_symmetry.space_group_name_H-M   'P 1'
#
loop_
_entity.id
_entity.type
_entity.pdbx_description
1 polymer ?
#
loop_
_entity_poly.entity_id
_entity_poly.type
_entity_poly.pdbx_seq_one_letter_code
_entity_poly.pdbx_strand_id
1 'polypeptide(L)'
;MSSFRSEHVFDCSQATFWEKVFFDAEYNRRLFYDELHFAEWTELEQRHDGERVHRFVRAQPPAPDLPGPLKAALANGVGYEERGVFERPKNRYEARVKPNSLPERVSVELIFRTEPVGDDKCRRFVDGIVNARVMLVGGLLEQRMIHDLQRSYDKSAVFTNRFVAEKGW
;
A
#
# COMPACT_ATOMS: atom_id res chain seq x y z
N MET A 1 -6.13 -4.72 -17.75
CA MET A 1 -6.36 -3.73 -16.69
C MET A 1 -7.45 -4.25 -15.75
N SER A 2 -7.10 -4.38 -14.49
CA SER A 2 -7.99 -4.92 -13.45
C SER A 2 -8.04 -3.98 -12.26
N SER A 3 -9.16 -3.94 -11.55
CA SER A 3 -9.35 -3.09 -10.38
C SER A 3 -9.80 -3.90 -9.18
N PHE A 4 -9.57 -3.36 -7.99
CA PHE A 4 -10.03 -3.94 -6.74
C PHE A 4 -10.40 -2.87 -5.72
N ARG A 5 -11.15 -3.28 -4.71
CA ARG A 5 -11.41 -2.50 -3.50
C ARG A 5 -11.18 -3.35 -2.27
N SER A 6 -10.52 -2.79 -1.28
CA SER A 6 -10.42 -3.33 0.07
C SER A 6 -11.00 -2.33 1.06
N GLU A 7 -11.67 -2.84 2.09
CA GLU A 7 -12.37 -2.04 3.08
C GLU A 7 -12.10 -2.57 4.49
N HIS A 8 -11.69 -1.70 5.40
CA HIS A 8 -11.37 -2.06 6.77
C HIS A 8 -11.78 -0.96 7.74
N VAL A 9 -12.22 -1.36 8.94
CA VAL A 9 -12.54 -0.44 10.04
C VAL A 9 -11.38 -0.41 11.03
N PHE A 10 -10.95 0.80 11.39
CA PHE A 10 -9.91 1.03 12.39
C PHE A 10 -10.50 1.59 13.67
N ASP A 11 -9.97 1.16 14.80
CA ASP A 11 -10.40 1.56 16.15
C ASP A 11 -9.76 2.89 16.58
N CYS A 12 -9.62 3.81 15.65
CA CYS A 12 -9.21 5.19 15.88
C CYS A 12 -9.91 6.14 14.91
N SER A 13 -9.98 7.43 15.25
CA SER A 13 -10.53 8.45 14.37
C SER A 13 -9.70 8.58 13.09
N GLN A 14 -10.30 9.12 12.02
CA GLN A 14 -9.54 9.37 10.79
C GLN A 14 -8.40 10.39 10.99
N ALA A 15 -8.56 11.37 11.87
CA ALA A 15 -7.48 12.29 12.22
C ALA A 15 -6.31 11.54 12.87
N THR A 16 -6.57 10.68 13.83
CA THR A 16 -5.54 9.83 14.45
C THR A 16 -4.85 8.93 13.43
N PHE A 17 -5.62 8.29 12.56
CA PHE A 17 -5.07 7.42 11.52
C PHE A 17 -4.08 8.17 10.61
N TRP A 18 -4.44 9.33 10.08
CA TRP A 18 -3.57 10.08 9.18
C TRP A 18 -2.42 10.78 9.89
N GLU A 19 -2.63 11.31 11.10
CA GLU A 19 -1.63 12.11 11.80
C GLU A 19 -0.66 11.29 12.64
N LYS A 20 -1.12 10.15 13.20
CA LYS A 20 -0.33 9.36 14.15
C LYS A 20 0.03 7.96 13.69
N VAL A 21 -0.62 7.44 12.64
CA VAL A 21 -0.42 6.05 12.19
C VAL A 21 0.21 5.98 10.81
N PHE A 22 -0.46 6.47 9.78
CA PHE A 22 -0.10 6.23 8.39
C PHE A 22 1.33 6.67 8.03
N PHE A 23 1.78 7.80 8.54
CA PHE A 23 3.11 8.36 8.29
C PHE A 23 4.11 8.09 9.43
N ASP A 24 3.71 7.37 10.48
CA ASP A 24 4.58 7.11 11.63
C ASP A 24 5.70 6.13 11.27
N ALA A 25 6.93 6.48 11.65
CA ALA A 25 8.11 5.68 11.30
C ALA A 25 8.11 4.31 12.01
N GLU A 26 7.70 4.24 13.27
CA GLU A 26 7.61 2.99 14.03
C GLU A 26 6.53 2.08 13.44
N TYR A 27 5.34 2.63 13.14
CA TYR A 27 4.27 1.89 12.52
C TYR A 27 4.71 1.26 11.20
N ASN A 28 5.28 2.06 10.29
CA ASN A 28 5.71 1.58 8.98
C ASN A 28 6.82 0.53 9.10
N ARG A 29 7.81 0.74 9.96
CA ARG A 29 8.86 -0.25 10.20
C ARG A 29 8.28 -1.58 10.67
N ARG A 30 7.44 -1.56 11.69
CA ARG A 30 6.81 -2.78 12.24
C ARG A 30 5.89 -3.44 11.23
N LEU A 31 5.07 -2.67 10.52
CA LEU A 31 4.17 -3.22 9.51
C LEU A 31 4.94 -3.94 8.40
N PHE A 32 5.90 -3.26 7.79
CA PHE A 32 6.53 -3.80 6.60
C PHE A 32 7.57 -4.87 6.91
N TYR A 33 8.39 -4.70 7.94
CA TYR A 33 9.42 -5.70 8.29
C TYR A 33 8.87 -6.84 9.14
N ASP A 34 8.15 -6.54 10.22
CA ASP A 34 7.76 -7.57 11.19
C ASP A 34 6.49 -8.32 10.76
N GLU A 35 5.48 -7.63 10.21
CA GLU A 35 4.19 -8.24 9.86
C GLU A 35 4.12 -8.72 8.40
N LEU A 36 4.62 -7.93 7.46
CA LEU A 36 4.56 -8.24 6.02
C LEU A 36 5.84 -8.89 5.49
N HIS A 37 6.90 -8.96 6.31
CA HIS A 37 8.17 -9.61 5.98
C HIS A 37 8.88 -9.07 4.73
N PHE A 38 8.79 -7.75 4.49
CA PHE A 38 9.54 -7.11 3.42
C PHE A 38 11.04 -7.20 3.70
N ALA A 39 11.82 -7.44 2.65
CA ALA A 39 13.27 -7.36 2.72
C ALA A 39 13.77 -5.91 2.84
N GLU A 40 13.03 -4.97 2.24
CA GLU A 40 13.28 -3.53 2.31
C GLU A 40 11.97 -2.76 2.26
N TRP A 41 11.85 -1.76 3.11
CA TRP A 41 10.87 -0.68 2.99
C TRP A 41 11.53 0.59 3.49
N THR A 42 11.85 1.51 2.60
CA THR A 42 12.60 2.73 2.92
C THR A 42 11.83 3.94 2.43
N GLU A 43 11.47 4.83 3.34
CA GLU A 43 10.93 6.14 3.01
C GLU A 43 12.10 7.06 2.62
N LEU A 44 12.22 7.35 1.32
CA LEU A 44 13.29 8.18 0.76
C LEU A 44 12.99 9.67 0.91
N GLU A 45 11.71 10.03 0.94
CA GLU A 45 11.24 11.40 1.11
C GLU A 45 9.88 11.41 1.80
N GLN A 46 9.74 12.30 2.78
CA GLN A 46 8.45 12.74 3.31
C GLN A 46 8.51 14.26 3.41
N ARG A 47 7.77 14.95 2.57
CA ARG A 47 7.79 16.41 2.47
C ARG A 47 6.41 16.99 2.72
N HIS A 48 6.32 17.88 3.68
CA HIS A 48 5.11 18.62 4.01
C HIS A 48 5.06 19.90 3.17
N ASP A 49 3.94 20.12 2.51
CA ASP A 49 3.70 21.28 1.64
C ASP A 49 2.27 21.79 1.89
N GLY A 50 2.12 22.63 2.91
CA GLY A 50 0.82 23.10 3.38
C GLY A 50 -0.08 21.95 3.80
N GLU A 51 -1.20 21.77 3.10
CA GLU A 51 -2.17 20.71 3.36
C GLU A 51 -1.81 19.36 2.71
N ARG A 52 -0.68 19.29 2.01
CA ARG A 52 -0.23 18.10 1.33
C ARG A 52 0.99 17.48 2.00
N VAL A 53 1.05 16.15 1.96
CA VAL A 53 2.25 15.40 2.33
C VAL A 53 2.66 14.54 1.14
N HIS A 54 3.84 14.78 0.61
CA HIS A 54 4.45 14.00 -0.45
C HIS A 54 5.30 12.91 0.15
N ARG A 55 5.17 11.68 -0.35
CA ARG A 55 5.96 10.54 0.09
C ARG A 55 6.57 9.81 -1.10
N PHE A 56 7.84 9.44 -0.96
CA PHE A 56 8.54 8.56 -1.88
C PHE A 56 9.13 7.38 -1.12
N VAL A 57 8.80 6.17 -1.54
CA VAL A 57 9.19 4.91 -0.90
C VAL A 57 9.86 4.00 -1.92
N ARG A 58 10.90 3.29 -1.48
CA ARG A 58 11.44 2.12 -2.16
C ARG A 58 11.16 0.89 -1.32
N ALA A 59 10.66 -0.17 -1.94
CA ALA A 59 10.25 -1.37 -1.23
C ALA A 59 10.64 -2.64 -1.97
N GLN A 60 10.91 -3.68 -1.19
CA GLN A 60 11.17 -5.03 -1.66
C GLN A 60 10.29 -6.00 -0.85
N PRO A 61 9.11 -6.37 -1.37
CA PRO A 61 8.27 -7.39 -0.75
C PRO A 61 8.96 -8.75 -0.71
N PRO A 62 8.47 -9.69 0.12
CA PRO A 62 8.97 -11.06 0.08
C PRO A 62 8.75 -11.66 -1.31
N ALA A 63 9.72 -12.46 -1.76
CA ALA A 63 9.65 -13.12 -3.07
C ALA A 63 8.49 -14.13 -3.07
N PRO A 64 7.49 -13.97 -3.94
CA PRO A 64 6.38 -14.91 -4.02
C PRO A 64 6.82 -16.20 -4.73
N ASP A 65 6.18 -17.30 -4.40
CA ASP A 65 6.25 -18.50 -5.22
C ASP A 65 5.39 -18.30 -6.47
N LEU A 66 6.05 -18.28 -7.63
CA LEU A 66 5.43 -17.93 -8.91
C LEU A 66 5.51 -19.08 -9.90
N PRO A 67 4.44 -19.33 -10.69
CA PRO A 67 4.52 -20.19 -11.86
C PRO A 67 5.60 -19.70 -12.84
N GLY A 68 6.20 -20.64 -13.58
CA GLY A 68 7.33 -20.37 -14.49
C GLY A 68 7.17 -19.14 -15.39
N PRO A 69 6.04 -18.93 -16.08
CA PRO A 69 5.84 -17.76 -16.93
C PRO A 69 5.87 -16.42 -16.19
N LEU A 70 5.31 -16.35 -14.97
CA LEU A 70 5.37 -15.16 -14.13
C LEU A 70 6.76 -14.95 -13.54
N LYS A 71 7.44 -16.02 -13.15
CA LYS A 71 8.82 -15.95 -12.66
C LYS A 71 9.75 -15.37 -13.72
N ALA A 72 9.60 -15.76 -14.98
CA ALA A 72 10.35 -15.21 -16.10
C ALA A 72 10.03 -13.72 -16.34
N ALA A 73 8.76 -13.32 -16.25
CA ALA A 73 8.34 -11.93 -16.41
C ALA A 73 8.87 -11.02 -15.28
N LEU A 74 9.06 -11.56 -14.08
CA LEU A 74 9.54 -10.84 -12.90
C LEU A 74 11.02 -11.15 -12.58
N ALA A 75 11.83 -11.40 -13.60
CA ALA A 75 13.24 -11.77 -13.45
C ALA A 75 14.08 -10.73 -12.68
N ASN A 76 13.70 -9.43 -12.71
CA ASN A 76 14.33 -8.35 -11.96
C ASN A 76 13.79 -8.20 -10.53
N GLY A 77 13.01 -9.19 -10.05
CA GLY A 77 12.43 -9.20 -8.72
C GLY A 77 11.08 -8.48 -8.62
N VAL A 78 10.55 -8.43 -7.41
CA VAL A 78 9.23 -7.85 -7.09
C VAL A 78 9.31 -6.50 -6.38
N GLY A 79 10.48 -5.89 -6.34
CA GLY A 79 10.68 -4.57 -5.77
C GLY A 79 9.95 -3.49 -6.56
N TYR A 80 9.69 -2.37 -5.90
CA TYR A 80 8.99 -1.23 -6.50
C TYR A 80 9.39 0.10 -5.87
N GLU A 81 9.07 1.17 -6.59
CA GLU A 81 9.04 2.53 -6.05
C GLU A 81 7.59 3.01 -6.00
N GLU A 82 7.24 3.69 -4.91
CA GLU A 82 5.93 4.33 -4.71
C GLU A 82 6.10 5.83 -4.54
N ARG A 83 5.34 6.60 -5.29
CA ARG A 83 5.21 8.05 -5.10
C ARG A 83 3.77 8.38 -4.79
N GLY A 84 3.53 9.04 -3.67
CA GLY A 84 2.19 9.38 -3.22
C GLY A 84 2.06 10.79 -2.69
N VAL A 85 0.82 11.26 -2.68
CA VAL A 85 0.44 12.56 -2.14
C VAL A 85 -0.80 12.40 -1.28
N PHE A 86 -0.70 12.83 -0.04
CA PHE A 86 -1.83 12.94 0.88
C PHE A 86 -2.38 14.36 0.84
N GLU A 87 -3.69 14.50 0.70
CA GLU A 87 -4.41 15.76 0.80
C GLU A 87 -5.26 15.77 2.07
N ARG A 88 -4.86 16.58 3.07
CA ARG A 88 -5.51 16.65 4.39
C ARG A 88 -7.02 16.95 4.32
N PRO A 89 -7.49 17.97 3.56
CA PRO A 89 -8.92 18.28 3.52
C PRO A 89 -9.79 17.17 2.98
N LYS A 90 -9.20 16.29 2.16
CA LYS A 90 -9.91 15.17 1.53
C LYS A 90 -9.76 13.85 2.29
N ASN A 91 -8.89 13.78 3.31
CA ASN A 91 -8.51 12.52 3.95
C ASN A 91 -8.19 11.43 2.92
N ARG A 92 -7.36 11.78 1.93
CA ARG A 92 -7.11 10.97 0.75
C ARG A 92 -5.62 10.96 0.39
N TYR A 93 -5.07 9.77 0.20
CA TYR A 93 -3.72 9.54 -0.29
C TYR A 93 -3.79 8.84 -1.65
N GLU A 94 -3.18 9.43 -2.65
CA GLU A 94 -3.06 8.84 -3.99
C GLU A 94 -1.62 8.45 -4.26
N ALA A 95 -1.41 7.22 -4.69
CA ALA A 95 -0.08 6.69 -4.96
C ALA A 95 0.02 6.05 -6.34
N ARG A 96 1.19 6.20 -6.94
CA ARG A 96 1.60 5.46 -8.14
C ARG A 96 2.78 4.59 -7.79
N VAL A 97 2.66 3.32 -8.15
CA VAL A 97 3.69 2.31 -7.92
C VAL A 97 4.30 1.90 -9.26
N LYS A 98 5.62 1.98 -9.32
CA LYS A 98 6.43 1.56 -10.46
C LYS A 98 7.24 0.33 -10.08
N PRO A 99 6.89 -0.87 -10.58
CA PRO A 99 7.66 -2.07 -10.32
C PRO A 99 9.06 -2.02 -10.95
N ASN A 100 10.04 -2.68 -10.33
CA ASN A 100 11.39 -2.82 -10.88
C ASN A 100 11.42 -3.73 -12.11
N SER A 101 10.55 -4.75 -12.13
CA SER A 101 10.35 -5.59 -13.30
C SER A 101 9.29 -4.98 -14.21
N LEU A 102 9.59 -4.90 -15.50
CA LEU A 102 8.67 -4.39 -16.53
C LEU A 102 8.11 -2.98 -16.26
N PRO A 103 8.94 -2.00 -15.88
CA PRO A 103 8.48 -0.69 -15.40
C PRO A 103 7.68 0.11 -16.42
N GLU A 104 7.81 -0.18 -17.73
CA GLU A 104 7.06 0.48 -18.79
C GLU A 104 5.80 -0.31 -19.23
N ARG A 105 5.61 -1.50 -18.69
CA ARG A 105 4.50 -2.40 -19.05
C ARG A 105 3.56 -2.68 -17.90
N VAL A 106 4.01 -2.46 -16.65
CA VAL A 106 3.22 -2.69 -15.44
C VAL A 106 3.12 -1.39 -14.65
N SER A 107 1.92 -1.03 -14.27
CA SER A 107 1.64 0.10 -13.39
C SER A 107 0.58 -0.24 -12.37
N VAL A 108 0.69 0.34 -11.19
CA VAL A 108 -0.33 0.24 -10.14
C VAL A 108 -0.66 1.66 -9.67
N GLU A 109 -1.93 1.96 -9.62
CA GLU A 109 -2.45 3.20 -9.02
C GLU A 109 -3.31 2.84 -7.82
N LEU A 110 -3.10 3.52 -6.71
CA LEU A 110 -3.77 3.27 -5.44
C LEU A 110 -4.38 4.55 -4.91
N ILE A 111 -5.59 4.45 -4.38
CA ILE A 111 -6.26 5.53 -3.68
C ILE A 111 -6.67 5.03 -2.31
N PHE A 112 -6.10 5.61 -1.27
CA PHE A 112 -6.49 5.39 0.11
C PHE A 112 -7.37 6.55 0.55
N ARG A 113 -8.52 6.28 1.09
CA ARG A 113 -9.39 7.28 1.68
C ARG A 113 -10.03 6.77 2.95
N THR A 114 -10.42 7.66 3.82
CA THR A 114 -11.11 7.32 5.06
C THR A 114 -12.44 8.05 5.19
N GLU A 115 -13.35 7.42 5.91
CA GLU A 115 -14.63 7.98 6.32
C GLU A 115 -14.80 7.76 7.82
N PRO A 116 -15.42 8.70 8.58
CA PRO A 116 -15.66 8.49 9.99
C PRO A 116 -16.71 7.39 10.21
N VAL A 117 -16.54 6.61 11.28
CA VAL A 117 -17.51 5.67 11.81
C VAL A 117 -17.75 6.03 13.27
N GLY A 118 -18.78 6.86 13.51
CA GLY A 118 -18.93 7.51 14.80
C GLY A 118 -17.81 8.52 15.08
N ASP A 119 -17.51 8.78 16.36
CA ASP A 119 -16.54 9.79 16.76
C ASP A 119 -15.12 9.24 16.92
N ASP A 120 -14.97 7.94 17.14
CA ASP A 120 -13.73 7.29 17.59
C ASP A 120 -13.19 6.21 16.65
N LYS A 121 -13.87 5.96 15.53
CA LYS A 121 -13.47 4.97 14.52
C LYS A 121 -13.45 5.57 13.13
N CYS A 122 -12.73 4.92 12.21
CA CYS A 122 -12.79 5.25 10.80
C CYS A 122 -12.80 4.01 9.93
N ARG A 123 -13.33 4.15 8.73
CA ARG A 123 -13.30 3.14 7.69
C ARG A 123 -12.32 3.56 6.61
N ARG A 124 -11.33 2.72 6.34
CA ARG A 124 -10.41 2.88 5.22
C ARG A 124 -10.93 2.13 4.01
N PHE A 125 -10.90 2.80 2.87
CA PHE A 125 -11.03 2.18 1.56
C PHE A 125 -9.68 2.25 0.85
N VAL A 126 -9.34 1.19 0.15
CA VAL A 126 -8.22 1.17 -0.79
C VAL A 126 -8.78 0.75 -2.15
N ASP A 127 -8.83 1.70 -3.07
CA ASP A 127 -9.16 1.45 -4.47
C ASP A 127 -7.87 1.32 -5.28
N GLY A 128 -7.74 0.26 -6.05
CA GLY A 128 -6.55 0.02 -6.84
C GLY A 128 -6.86 -0.34 -8.29
N ILE A 129 -5.98 0.09 -9.18
CA ILE A 129 -5.96 -0.30 -10.59
C ILE A 129 -4.60 -0.89 -10.88
N VAL A 130 -4.59 -2.12 -11.39
CA VAL A 130 -3.39 -2.81 -11.87
C VAL A 130 -3.50 -2.97 -13.38
N ASN A 131 -2.47 -2.53 -14.09
CA ASN A 131 -2.40 -2.64 -15.53
C ASN A 131 -1.08 -3.32 -15.92
N ALA A 132 -1.17 -4.52 -16.51
CA ALA A 132 -0.02 -5.28 -16.97
C ALA A 132 -0.14 -5.60 -18.47
N ARG A 133 0.54 -4.80 -19.29
CA ARG A 133 0.58 -4.97 -20.74
C ARG A 133 1.68 -5.96 -21.14
N VAL A 134 1.52 -7.20 -20.70
CA VAL A 134 2.46 -8.30 -20.94
C VAL A 134 1.74 -9.39 -21.72
N MET A 135 2.26 -9.69 -22.91
CA MET A 135 1.65 -10.68 -23.79
C MET A 135 1.54 -12.04 -23.09
N LEU A 136 0.41 -12.70 -23.24
CA LEU A 136 0.06 -14.02 -22.70
C LEU A 136 -0.10 -14.12 -21.18
N VAL A 137 0.60 -13.30 -20.38
CA VAL A 137 0.59 -13.43 -18.91
C VAL A 137 0.09 -12.19 -18.18
N GLY A 138 -0.26 -11.11 -18.90
CA GLY A 138 -0.66 -9.83 -18.28
C GLY A 138 -1.85 -9.98 -17.33
N GLY A 139 -2.92 -10.64 -17.77
CA GLY A 139 -4.10 -10.86 -16.91
C GLY A 139 -3.80 -11.72 -15.68
N LEU A 140 -2.96 -12.74 -15.82
CA LEU A 140 -2.54 -13.58 -14.69
C LEU A 140 -1.68 -12.77 -13.69
N LEU A 141 -0.81 -11.91 -14.21
CA LEU A 141 0.01 -11.02 -13.38
C LEU A 141 -0.85 -10.02 -12.62
N GLU A 142 -1.83 -9.39 -13.28
CA GLU A 142 -2.77 -8.47 -12.62
C GLU A 142 -3.53 -9.15 -11.48
N GLN A 143 -4.09 -10.35 -11.72
CA GLN A 143 -4.82 -11.10 -10.70
C GLN A 143 -3.93 -11.47 -9.51
N ARG A 144 -2.68 -11.88 -9.77
CA ARG A 144 -1.73 -12.20 -8.72
C ARG A 144 -1.37 -10.97 -7.89
N MET A 145 -1.08 -9.84 -8.53
CA MET A 145 -0.76 -8.60 -7.84
C MET A 145 -1.92 -8.11 -6.98
N ILE A 146 -3.16 -8.18 -7.49
CA ILE A 146 -4.36 -7.81 -6.73
C ILE A 146 -4.52 -8.70 -5.50
N HIS A 147 -4.37 -10.01 -5.66
CA HIS A 147 -4.46 -10.96 -4.55
C HIS A 147 -3.43 -10.62 -3.45
N ASP A 148 -2.18 -10.38 -3.83
CA ASP A 148 -1.11 -10.08 -2.88
C ASP A 148 -1.32 -8.71 -2.19
N LEU A 149 -1.81 -7.70 -2.92
CA LEU A 149 -2.17 -6.40 -2.37
C LEU A 149 -3.32 -6.51 -1.35
N GLN A 150 -4.41 -7.16 -1.71
CA GLN A 150 -5.56 -7.34 -0.81
C GLN A 150 -5.16 -8.10 0.46
N ARG A 151 -4.39 -9.16 0.32
CA ARG A 151 -3.87 -9.92 1.47
C ARG A 151 -2.98 -9.06 2.37
N SER A 152 -2.15 -8.19 1.80
CA SER A 152 -1.32 -7.27 2.56
C SER A 152 -2.17 -6.23 3.31
N TYR A 153 -3.23 -5.72 2.69
CA TYR A 153 -4.15 -4.78 3.35
C TYR A 153 -4.96 -5.43 4.47
N ASP A 154 -5.37 -6.69 4.32
CA ASP A 154 -6.04 -7.43 5.39
C ASP A 154 -5.11 -7.60 6.61
N LYS A 155 -3.86 -8.01 6.38
CA LYS A 155 -2.85 -8.09 7.45
C LYS A 155 -2.55 -6.73 8.09
N SER A 156 -2.43 -5.69 7.27
CA SER A 156 -2.18 -4.34 7.77
C SER A 156 -3.32 -3.84 8.65
N ALA A 157 -4.56 -4.20 8.35
CA ALA A 157 -5.71 -3.80 9.14
C ALA A 157 -5.70 -4.43 10.54
N VAL A 158 -5.39 -5.71 10.64
CA VAL A 158 -5.22 -6.40 11.92
C VAL A 158 -4.11 -5.74 12.75
N PHE A 159 -2.97 -5.50 12.12
CA PHE A 159 -1.84 -4.83 12.79
C PHE A 159 -2.17 -3.40 13.22
N THR A 160 -2.85 -2.63 12.36
CA THR A 160 -3.23 -1.25 12.68
C THR A 160 -4.07 -1.18 13.95
N ASN A 161 -5.08 -2.04 14.10
CA ASN A 161 -5.91 -2.07 15.30
C ASN A 161 -5.12 -2.47 16.53
N ARG A 162 -4.18 -3.41 16.42
CA ARG A 162 -3.28 -3.78 17.52
C ARG A 162 -2.36 -2.62 17.91
N PHE A 163 -1.75 -1.96 16.94
CA PHE A 163 -0.86 -0.83 17.16
C PHE A 163 -1.57 0.36 17.84
N VAL A 164 -2.75 0.70 17.37
CA VAL A 164 -3.60 1.75 17.97
C VAL A 164 -3.94 1.41 19.41
N ALA A 165 -4.33 0.18 19.72
CA ALA A 165 -4.61 -0.27 21.08
C ALA A 165 -3.37 -0.20 21.99
N GLU A 166 -2.20 -0.63 21.49
CA GLU A 166 -0.93 -0.53 22.22
C GLU A 166 -0.56 0.92 22.57
N LYS A 167 -0.85 1.86 21.70
CA LYS A 167 -0.58 3.29 21.89
C LYS A 167 -1.63 4.01 22.73
N GLY A 168 -2.79 3.40 22.96
CA GLY A 168 -3.91 4.02 23.65
C GLY A 168 -4.59 5.14 22.87
N TRP A 169 -4.61 5.04 21.56
CA TRP A 169 -5.17 6.06 20.64
C TRP A 169 -6.60 5.74 20.21
#